data_e475bf289658f1be967fc7a2f012f24d
#
_entry.id   e475bf289658f1be967fc7a2f012f24d
#
_cell.length_a   1.000
_cell.length_b   1.000
_cell.length_c   1.000
_cell.angle_alpha   90.00
_cell.angle_beta   90.00
_cell.angle_gamma   90.00
#
_symmetry.space_group_name_H-M   'P 1'
#
loop_
_entity.id
_entity.type
_entity.pdbx_description
1 polymer ?
#
loop_
_entity_poly.entity_id
_entity_poly.type
_entity_poly.pdbx_seq_one_letter_code
_entity_poly.pdbx_strand_id
1 'polypeptide(L)'
;MTYVRYIDKTTDYYLSQGYEKSYSWAQNESAPFTPLSKPLSESRVGLLTTSELAIEYDAAAEANPIVEEGFRDVYAIPADTPTERFYSRTSSYDSYATHLNDTNAYFPVDRMREAVAAGRIGATPARFYGAYNNHSKRK
;
A
#
# COMPACT_ATOMS: atom_id res chain seq x y z
N MET A 1 -0.79 -0.69 -33.59
CA MET A 1 -1.28 -1.00 -32.22
C MET A 1 -1.94 0.24 -31.69
N THR A 2 -3.28 0.21 -31.49
CA THR A 2 -4.03 1.38 -31.01
C THR A 2 -3.91 1.42 -29.50
N TYR A 3 -3.22 2.40 -28.94
CA TYR A 3 -3.17 2.58 -27.49
C TYR A 3 -4.41 3.33 -27.00
N VAL A 4 -4.82 3.00 -25.81
CA VAL A 4 -5.96 3.65 -25.13
C VAL A 4 -5.43 4.78 -24.27
N ARG A 5 -5.89 6.02 -24.54
CA ARG A 5 -5.58 7.18 -23.71
C ARG A 5 -6.45 7.13 -22.45
N TYR A 6 -5.90 6.56 -21.41
CA TYR A 6 -6.63 6.34 -20.16
C TYR A 6 -7.17 7.63 -19.54
N ILE A 7 -6.40 8.71 -19.58
CA ILE A 7 -6.79 10.01 -19.04
C ILE A 7 -8.04 10.55 -19.75
N ASP A 8 -8.03 10.50 -21.09
CA ASP A 8 -9.16 11.01 -21.88
C ASP A 8 -10.42 10.17 -21.60
N LYS A 9 -10.30 8.84 -21.62
CA LYS A 9 -11.44 7.95 -21.33
C LYS A 9 -12.00 8.13 -19.92
N THR A 10 -11.16 8.33 -18.92
CA THR A 10 -11.61 8.58 -17.56
C THR A 10 -12.33 9.92 -17.48
N THR A 11 -11.81 10.94 -18.13
CA THR A 11 -12.44 12.25 -18.25
C THR A 11 -13.84 12.14 -18.87
N ASP A 12 -13.93 11.50 -20.04
CA ASP A 12 -15.18 11.33 -20.77
C ASP A 12 -16.20 10.52 -19.95
N TYR A 13 -15.76 9.48 -19.26
CA TYR A 13 -16.60 8.68 -18.38
C TYR A 13 -17.23 9.52 -17.26
N TYR A 14 -16.43 10.28 -16.51
CA TYR A 14 -16.96 11.09 -15.42
C TYR A 14 -17.87 12.21 -15.91
N LEU A 15 -17.54 12.87 -17.01
CA LEU A 15 -18.42 13.87 -17.63
C LEU A 15 -19.76 13.24 -18.06
N SER A 16 -19.74 12.02 -18.63
CA SER A 16 -20.97 11.30 -19.02
C SER A 16 -21.83 10.90 -17.82
N GLN A 17 -21.25 10.79 -16.63
CA GLN A 17 -21.98 10.53 -15.37
C GLN A 17 -22.53 11.80 -14.71
N GLY A 18 -22.45 12.96 -15.38
CA GLY A 18 -23.01 14.22 -14.90
C GLY A 18 -22.12 15.01 -13.95
N TYR A 19 -20.85 14.67 -13.84
CA TYR A 19 -19.90 15.51 -13.10
C TYR A 19 -19.60 16.79 -13.90
N GLU A 20 -19.77 17.94 -13.27
CA GLU A 20 -19.56 19.25 -13.94
C GLU A 20 -18.11 19.54 -14.31
N LYS A 21 -17.17 18.91 -13.63
CA LYS A 21 -15.73 19.11 -13.84
C LYS A 21 -15.07 17.78 -14.17
N SER A 22 -14.23 17.79 -15.20
CA SER A 22 -13.36 16.68 -15.49
C SER A 22 -12.40 16.39 -14.34
N TYR A 23 -12.05 15.14 -14.15
CA TYR A 23 -11.01 14.77 -13.20
C TYR A 23 -9.66 15.35 -13.65
N SER A 24 -9.01 16.09 -12.78
CA SER A 24 -7.67 16.63 -13.03
C SER A 24 -6.64 15.80 -12.28
N TRP A 25 -5.75 15.16 -13.01
CA TRP A 25 -4.64 14.41 -12.45
C TRP A 25 -3.58 15.33 -11.87
N ALA A 26 -2.98 14.93 -10.74
CA ALA A 26 -1.84 15.65 -10.22
C ALA A 26 -0.67 15.57 -11.21
N GLN A 27 -0.10 16.71 -11.54
CA GLN A 27 1.08 16.81 -12.38
C GLN A 27 2.18 17.50 -11.59
N ASN A 28 3.33 16.87 -11.50
CA ASN A 28 4.49 17.41 -10.82
C ASN A 28 5.56 17.74 -11.87
N GLU A 29 6.07 18.97 -11.86
CA GLU A 29 7.16 19.37 -12.75
C GLU A 29 8.49 18.69 -12.39
N SER A 30 8.65 18.28 -11.13
CA SER A 30 9.80 17.55 -10.65
C SER A 30 9.37 16.45 -9.68
N ALA A 31 10.06 15.34 -9.71
CA ALA A 31 9.94 14.27 -8.74
C ALA A 31 11.29 14.12 -8.00
N PRO A 32 11.35 14.46 -6.70
CA PRO A 32 12.56 14.24 -5.91
C PRO A 32 12.89 12.75 -5.92
N PHE A 33 14.12 12.43 -6.31
CA PHE A 33 14.61 11.06 -6.33
C PHE A 33 15.98 11.00 -5.67
N THR A 34 16.13 10.17 -4.66
CA THR A 34 17.41 9.89 -4.02
C THR A 34 17.95 8.58 -4.59
N PRO A 35 19.05 8.61 -5.34
CA PRO A 35 19.69 7.39 -5.83
C PRO A 35 20.09 6.48 -4.67
N LEU A 36 20.02 5.17 -4.89
CA LEU A 36 20.53 4.21 -3.91
C LEU A 36 22.04 4.40 -3.74
N SER A 37 22.47 4.51 -2.50
CA SER A 37 23.91 4.66 -2.16
C SER A 37 24.65 3.31 -2.10
N LYS A 38 23.90 2.20 -2.16
CA LYS A 38 24.43 0.84 -2.09
C LYS A 38 23.49 -0.15 -2.80
N PRO A 39 23.96 -1.36 -3.15
CA PRO A 39 23.12 -2.38 -3.76
C PRO A 39 21.91 -2.76 -2.89
N LEU A 40 20.84 -3.21 -3.52
CA LEU A 40 19.64 -3.71 -2.80
C LEU A 40 19.97 -4.87 -1.87
N SER A 41 20.89 -5.76 -2.25
CA SER A 41 21.37 -6.87 -1.42
C SER A 41 22.03 -6.45 -0.10
N GLU A 42 22.42 -5.19 0.01
CA GLU A 42 22.97 -4.60 1.23
C GLU A 42 21.99 -3.61 1.89
N SER A 43 20.84 -3.42 1.29
CA SER A 43 19.85 -2.43 1.72
C SER A 43 18.79 -3.04 2.61
N ARG A 44 18.29 -2.23 3.54
CA ARG A 44 17.10 -2.56 4.31
C ARG A 44 15.87 -2.00 3.57
N VAL A 45 14.95 -2.88 3.16
CA VAL A 45 13.79 -2.52 2.36
C VAL A 45 12.53 -2.72 3.18
N GLY A 46 11.69 -1.70 3.30
CA GLY A 46 10.42 -1.73 4.00
C GLY A 46 9.24 -1.63 3.05
N LEU A 47 8.07 -2.01 3.55
CA LEU A 47 6.80 -1.84 2.88
C LEU A 47 6.04 -0.67 3.49
N LEU A 48 5.40 0.09 2.62
CA LEU A 48 4.37 1.06 2.96
C LEU A 48 3.11 0.72 2.17
N THR A 49 1.97 0.61 2.86
CA THR A 49 0.68 0.33 2.24
C THR A 49 -0.33 1.44 2.54
N THR A 50 -1.26 1.66 1.63
CA THR A 50 -2.45 2.49 1.85
C THR A 50 -3.70 1.64 2.09
N SER A 51 -3.56 0.32 2.17
CA SER A 51 -4.63 -0.58 2.57
C SER A 51 -4.92 -0.40 4.06
N GLU A 52 -6.18 -0.49 4.45
CA GLU A 52 -6.56 -0.55 5.86
C GLU A 52 -6.28 -1.93 6.42
N LEU A 53 -4.99 -2.19 6.67
CA LEU A 53 -4.52 -3.48 7.14
C LEU A 53 -4.83 -3.64 8.63
N ALA A 54 -5.28 -4.82 9.01
CA ALA A 54 -5.45 -5.23 10.39
C ALA A 54 -4.77 -6.59 10.64
N ILE A 55 -4.56 -6.89 11.91
CA ILE A 55 -3.96 -8.14 12.36
C ILE A 55 -4.95 -8.83 13.27
N GLU A 56 -5.25 -10.10 12.97
CA GLU A 56 -5.99 -10.94 13.90
C GLU A 56 -5.15 -11.18 15.15
N TYR A 57 -5.71 -10.90 16.31
CA TYR A 57 -5.06 -11.13 17.59
C TYR A 57 -6.13 -11.45 18.66
N ASP A 58 -5.73 -12.17 19.68
CA ASP A 58 -6.57 -12.41 20.85
C ASP A 58 -6.44 -11.24 21.82
N ALA A 59 -7.45 -10.40 21.89
CA ALA A 59 -7.46 -9.22 22.76
C ALA A 59 -7.36 -9.55 24.26
N ALA A 60 -7.67 -10.79 24.67
CA ALA A 60 -7.56 -11.23 26.07
C ALA A 60 -6.16 -11.78 26.39
N ALA A 61 -5.45 -12.32 25.38
CA ALA A 61 -4.16 -12.97 25.55
C ALA A 61 -2.98 -12.10 25.11
N GLU A 62 -3.19 -11.16 24.18
CA GLU A 62 -2.12 -10.35 23.61
C GLU A 62 -2.56 -8.89 23.35
N ALA A 63 -1.62 -7.96 23.41
CA ALA A 63 -1.87 -6.59 23.03
C ALA A 63 -1.97 -6.44 21.52
N ASN A 64 -2.70 -5.42 21.03
CA ASN A 64 -2.74 -5.11 19.61
C ASN A 64 -1.32 -4.79 19.11
N PRO A 65 -0.79 -5.56 18.16
CA PRO A 65 0.56 -5.35 17.66
C PRO A 65 0.69 -4.14 16.74
N ILE A 66 -0.43 -3.61 16.23
CA ILE A 66 -0.43 -2.37 15.43
C ILE A 66 -0.29 -1.18 16.37
N VAL A 67 0.71 -0.36 16.11
CA VAL A 67 0.97 0.89 16.81
C VAL A 67 0.63 2.06 15.92
N GLU A 68 -0.29 2.93 16.37
CA GLU A 68 -0.54 4.19 15.69
C GLU A 68 0.62 5.15 15.97
N GLU A 69 1.27 5.60 14.91
CA GLU A 69 2.31 6.61 14.99
C GLU A 69 1.65 8.00 15.10
N GLY A 70 2.32 8.97 15.69
CA GLY A 70 1.78 10.28 16.08
C GLY A 70 1.19 11.16 14.95
N PHE A 71 1.15 10.68 13.74
CA PHE A 71 0.36 11.22 12.63
C PHE A 71 -0.94 10.44 12.53
N ARG A 72 -2.07 11.12 12.49
CA ARG A 72 -3.43 10.55 12.55
C ARG A 72 -3.72 9.41 11.58
N ASP A 73 -2.90 9.25 10.56
CA ASP A 73 -3.18 8.39 9.41
C ASP A 73 -2.07 7.37 9.16
N VAL A 74 -1.09 7.26 10.05
CA VAL A 74 0.04 6.33 9.92
C VAL A 74 0.01 5.32 11.05
N TYR A 75 0.22 4.06 10.72
CA TYR A 75 0.35 2.97 11.67
C TYR A 75 1.56 2.09 11.34
N ALA A 76 2.12 1.45 12.36
CA ALA A 76 3.26 0.55 12.23
C ALA A 76 2.84 -0.90 12.47
N ILE A 77 3.40 -1.82 11.72
CA ILE A 77 3.09 -3.25 11.71
C ILE A 77 4.39 -4.01 11.99
N PRO A 78 4.44 -4.93 12.97
CA PRO A 78 5.60 -5.80 13.14
C PRO A 78 5.89 -6.62 11.88
N ALA A 79 7.13 -6.59 11.40
CA ALA A 79 7.51 -7.23 10.14
C ALA A 79 7.55 -8.77 10.23
N ASP A 80 7.58 -9.32 11.44
CA ASP A 80 7.58 -10.75 11.73
C ASP A 80 6.17 -11.33 11.90
N THR A 81 5.11 -10.50 11.81
CA THR A 81 3.72 -10.98 11.89
C THR A 81 3.46 -12.03 10.82
N PRO A 82 2.95 -13.22 11.19
CA PRO A 82 2.57 -14.25 10.22
C PRO A 82 1.55 -13.73 9.20
N THR A 83 1.75 -14.08 7.93
CA THR A 83 0.95 -13.52 6.83
C THR A 83 -0.53 -13.87 6.93
N GLU A 84 -0.85 -15.05 7.43
CA GLU A 84 -2.21 -15.53 7.66
C GLU A 84 -3.00 -14.73 8.71
N ARG A 85 -2.33 -13.94 9.54
CA ARG A 85 -2.98 -13.05 10.52
C ARG A 85 -3.40 -11.72 9.93
N PHE A 86 -2.96 -11.38 8.73
CA PHE A 86 -3.35 -10.12 8.10
C PHE A 86 -4.69 -10.23 7.40
N TYR A 87 -5.49 -9.20 7.54
CA TYR A 87 -6.69 -9.00 6.73
C TYR A 87 -6.88 -7.51 6.40
N SER A 88 -7.61 -7.23 5.34
CA SER A 88 -7.99 -5.85 5.00
C SER A 88 -9.37 -5.53 5.56
N ARG A 89 -9.49 -4.37 6.20
CA ARG A 89 -10.77 -3.85 6.70
C ARG A 89 -11.63 -3.27 5.60
N THR A 90 -11.05 -2.92 4.46
CA THR A 90 -11.78 -2.32 3.36
C THR A 90 -12.06 -3.33 2.26
N SER A 91 -13.30 -3.31 1.78
CA SER A 91 -13.74 -4.02 0.57
C SER A 91 -13.89 -3.07 -0.63
N SER A 92 -13.29 -1.87 -0.56
CA SER A 92 -13.57 -0.78 -1.49
C SER A 92 -12.85 -0.88 -2.84
N TYR A 93 -12.05 -1.90 -3.06
CA TYR A 93 -11.53 -2.21 -4.38
C TYR A 93 -12.63 -2.88 -5.22
N ASP A 94 -12.41 -3.01 -6.50
CA ASP A 94 -13.37 -3.66 -7.38
C ASP A 94 -13.79 -5.04 -6.85
N SER A 95 -14.90 -5.06 -6.10
CA SER A 95 -15.42 -6.27 -5.46
C SER A 95 -15.95 -7.30 -6.44
N TYR A 96 -16.07 -6.94 -7.73
CA TYR A 96 -16.48 -7.85 -8.80
C TYR A 96 -15.28 -8.56 -9.43
N ALA A 97 -14.12 -7.91 -9.47
CA ALA A 97 -12.94 -8.42 -10.17
C ALA A 97 -11.83 -8.90 -9.24
N THR A 98 -11.83 -8.48 -7.96
CA THR A 98 -10.74 -8.80 -7.03
C THR A 98 -11.25 -9.41 -5.73
N HIS A 99 -10.48 -10.38 -5.22
CA HIS A 99 -10.66 -10.93 -3.89
C HIS A 99 -9.50 -10.49 -3.01
N LEU A 100 -9.80 -10.09 -1.77
CA LEU A 100 -8.79 -9.69 -0.79
C LEU A 100 -8.17 -10.87 -0.03
N ASN A 101 -8.37 -12.10 -0.51
CA ASN A 101 -7.90 -13.32 0.14
C ASN A 101 -6.39 -13.51 0.04
N ASP A 102 -5.75 -12.93 -0.98
CA ASP A 102 -4.29 -12.96 -1.12
C ASP A 102 -3.70 -11.67 -0.55
N THR A 103 -3.22 -11.74 0.67
CA THR A 103 -2.55 -10.62 1.35
C THR A 103 -1.38 -10.09 0.53
N ASN A 104 -0.63 -10.95 -0.17
CA ASN A 104 0.52 -10.53 -0.96
C ASN A 104 0.15 -9.67 -2.18
N ALA A 105 -1.12 -9.68 -2.62
CA ALA A 105 -1.58 -8.81 -3.71
C ALA A 105 -1.61 -7.32 -3.31
N TYR A 106 -1.82 -7.00 -2.04
CA TYR A 106 -1.87 -5.61 -1.55
C TYR A 106 -0.85 -5.29 -0.45
N PHE A 107 -0.25 -6.33 0.17
CA PHE A 107 0.82 -6.20 1.15
C PHE A 107 1.80 -7.38 1.04
N PRO A 108 2.79 -7.33 0.14
CA PRO A 108 3.59 -8.46 -0.29
C PRO A 108 4.68 -8.87 0.72
N VAL A 109 4.29 -9.18 1.94
CA VAL A 109 5.18 -9.52 3.05
C VAL A 109 5.98 -10.79 2.77
N ASP A 110 5.34 -11.83 2.22
CA ASP A 110 6.05 -13.08 1.94
C ASP A 110 7.06 -12.90 0.80
N ARG A 111 6.72 -12.08 -0.19
CA ARG A 111 7.65 -11.74 -1.27
C ARG A 111 8.88 -11.01 -0.76
N MET A 112 8.72 -10.18 0.29
CA MET A 112 9.84 -9.54 0.97
C MET A 112 10.72 -10.56 1.70
N ARG A 113 10.11 -11.48 2.43
CA ARG A 113 10.84 -12.56 3.14
C ARG A 113 11.61 -13.44 2.17
N GLU A 114 11.00 -13.82 1.06
CA GLU A 114 11.66 -14.59 -0.01
C GLU A 114 12.82 -13.79 -0.64
N ALA A 115 12.66 -12.49 -0.82
CA ALA A 115 13.71 -11.64 -1.36
C ALA A 115 14.92 -11.55 -0.41
N VAL A 116 14.68 -11.50 0.91
CA VAL A 116 15.75 -11.59 1.92
C VAL A 116 16.41 -12.96 1.86
N ALA A 117 15.64 -14.05 1.89
CA ALA A 117 16.17 -15.40 1.86
C ALA A 117 16.99 -15.71 0.60
N ALA A 118 16.62 -15.10 -0.53
CA ALA A 118 17.34 -15.20 -1.80
C ALA A 118 18.52 -14.21 -1.93
N GLY A 119 18.81 -13.39 -0.91
CA GLY A 119 19.87 -12.38 -0.96
C GLY A 119 19.64 -11.24 -1.95
N ARG A 120 18.42 -11.08 -2.45
CA ARG A 120 18.08 -9.97 -3.37
C ARG A 120 17.97 -8.61 -2.66
N ILE A 121 17.58 -8.63 -1.39
CA ILE A 121 17.63 -7.48 -0.48
C ILE A 121 18.36 -7.88 0.79
N GLY A 122 18.99 -6.93 1.46
CA GLY A 122 19.82 -7.22 2.63
C GLY A 122 19.01 -7.59 3.87
N ALA A 123 17.92 -6.88 4.14
CA ALA A 123 17.05 -7.14 5.28
C ALA A 123 15.71 -6.41 5.15
N THR A 124 14.74 -6.76 5.99
CA THR A 124 13.58 -5.93 6.29
C THR A 124 13.81 -5.12 7.57
N PRO A 125 13.11 -3.99 7.78
CA PRO A 125 13.07 -3.32 9.07
C PRO A 125 12.27 -4.16 10.09
N ALA A 126 12.36 -3.80 11.36
CA ALA A 126 11.55 -4.44 12.41
C ALA A 126 10.04 -4.17 12.25
N ARG A 127 9.67 -3.09 11.53
CA ARG A 127 8.29 -2.70 11.28
C ARG A 127 8.12 -2.27 9.84
N PHE A 128 6.95 -2.59 9.28
CA PHE A 128 6.41 -1.97 8.09
C PHE A 128 5.42 -0.90 8.48
N TYR A 129 4.97 -0.11 7.51
CA TYR A 129 4.08 1.01 7.77
C TYR A 129 2.86 0.96 6.88
N GLY A 130 1.76 1.52 7.39
CA GLY A 130 0.57 1.77 6.63
C GLY A 130 0.11 3.21 6.85
N ALA A 131 -0.57 3.75 5.85
CA ALA A 131 -1.26 5.02 5.95
C ALA A 131 -2.71 4.80 5.58
N TYR A 132 -3.64 5.25 6.43
CA TYR A 132 -5.06 5.18 6.10
C TYR A 132 -5.35 6.05 4.88
N ASN A 133 -6.11 5.49 3.96
CA ASN A 133 -6.52 6.21 2.76
C ASN A 133 -7.60 7.24 3.11
N ASN A 134 -7.18 8.36 3.67
CA ASN A 134 -8.04 9.51 3.76
C ASN A 134 -8.16 10.11 2.37
N HIS A 135 -9.37 10.11 1.83
CA HIS A 135 -9.69 10.74 0.55
C HIS A 135 -8.92 12.04 0.40
N SER A 136 -8.08 12.13 -0.63
CA SER A 136 -7.22 13.28 -0.82
C SER A 136 -8.06 14.55 -0.81
N LYS A 137 -8.07 15.24 0.32
CA LYS A 137 -8.60 16.60 0.37
C LYS A 137 -7.61 17.44 -0.44
N ARG A 138 -7.85 17.51 -1.73
CA ARG A 138 -7.23 18.56 -2.53
C ARG A 138 -7.73 19.88 -1.98
N LYS A 139 -6.90 20.57 -1.24
CA LYS A 139 -7.08 21.98 -0.95
C LYS A 139 -6.59 22.78 -2.15
#